data_f3d9bf4653745e13e2dbeef8677885ce
#
_entry.id   f3d9bf4653745e13e2dbeef8677885ce
#
_cell.length_a   1.000
_cell.length_b   1.000
_cell.length_c   1.000
_cell.angle_alpha   90.00
_cell.angle_beta   90.00
_cell.angle_gamma   90.00
#
_symmetry.space_group_name_H-M   'P 1'
#
loop_
_entity.id
_entity.type
_entity.pdbx_description
1 polymer ?
#
loop_
_entity_poly.entity_id
_entity_poly.type
_entity_poly.pdbx_seq_one_letter_code
_entity_poly.pdbx_strand_id
1 'polypeptide(L)'
;MHVNRIAGVIAAAGYATRLQPLSGSKEMLPIDGRPVMDNVIDRMRTAGCSEVRVVTRPEKTDVIAHGDEIGATVIRAHPKTPGESFAAGMAGLAPEDIVLIGWPDTIWEPLEGYVPLVQAVEEGREIALGLFETPDLERSDVLSFDDSGRITGIHIKPAEPPSTWIWGCAAARRRALDGLEREEWPGSFFNELCQNGVDLYAVPLSRAWLDIGTKESLERALASSER
;
A
#
# COMPACT_ATOMS: atom_id res chain seq x y z
N MET A 1 -11.21 7.52 27.22
CA MET A 1 -10.05 7.39 26.34
C MET A 1 -10.59 6.99 24.97
N HIS A 2 -10.39 7.78 23.93
CA HIS A 2 -10.68 7.34 22.58
C HIS A 2 -9.64 6.28 22.22
N VAL A 3 -10.10 5.04 22.00
CA VAL A 3 -9.24 4.02 21.41
C VAL A 3 -9.07 4.42 19.94
N ASN A 4 -7.84 4.72 19.52
CA ASN A 4 -7.57 5.06 18.13
C ASN A 4 -7.96 3.87 17.25
N ARG A 5 -8.76 4.15 16.23
CA ARG A 5 -9.18 3.15 15.25
C ARG A 5 -8.02 2.85 14.30
N ILE A 6 -7.87 1.59 13.91
CA ILE A 6 -6.98 1.19 12.81
C ILE A 6 -7.87 0.93 11.59
N ALA A 7 -7.65 1.66 10.51
CA ALA A 7 -8.37 1.53 9.25
C ALA A 7 -7.42 1.24 8.09
N GLY A 8 -7.71 0.21 7.31
CA GLY A 8 -6.98 -0.07 6.07
C GLY A 8 -7.58 0.69 4.90
N VAL A 9 -6.77 1.23 4.02
CA VAL A 9 -7.19 1.88 2.78
C VAL A 9 -6.43 1.29 1.60
N ILE A 10 -7.19 0.81 0.60
CA ILE A 10 -6.68 0.15 -0.59
C ILE A 10 -7.09 0.93 -1.83
N ALA A 11 -6.11 1.34 -2.65
CA ALA A 11 -6.34 2.07 -3.90
C ALA A 11 -6.57 1.10 -5.07
N ALA A 12 -7.82 0.71 -5.31
CA ALA A 12 -8.23 -0.28 -6.32
C ALA A 12 -8.91 0.36 -7.57
N ALA A 13 -8.65 1.64 -7.85
CA ALA A 13 -9.30 2.38 -8.94
C ALA A 13 -8.48 2.48 -10.25
N GLY A 14 -7.34 1.79 -10.36
CA GLY A 14 -6.46 1.80 -11.53
C GLY A 14 -7.04 1.04 -12.74
N TYR A 15 -6.66 1.41 -13.97
CA TYR A 15 -7.16 0.80 -15.22
C TYR A 15 -6.39 -0.45 -15.68
N ALA A 16 -5.28 -0.78 -15.03
CA ALA A 16 -4.44 -1.95 -15.40
C ALA A 16 -4.02 -1.98 -16.88
N THR A 17 -3.70 -0.83 -17.47
CA THR A 17 -3.45 -0.69 -18.92
C THR A 17 -2.34 -1.58 -19.45
N ARG A 18 -1.31 -1.85 -18.64
CA ARG A 18 -0.15 -2.71 -19.00
C ARG A 18 -0.47 -4.21 -19.00
N LEU A 19 -1.55 -4.62 -18.33
CA LEU A 19 -1.99 -6.02 -18.25
C LEU A 19 -3.06 -6.36 -19.28
N GLN A 20 -3.62 -5.38 -19.98
CA GLN A 20 -4.71 -5.62 -20.95
C GLN A 20 -4.27 -6.54 -22.12
N PRO A 21 -5.19 -7.38 -22.66
CA PRO A 21 -6.59 -7.53 -22.25
C PRO A 21 -6.78 -8.41 -21.00
N LEU A 22 -7.66 -8.00 -20.08
CA LEU A 22 -8.09 -8.78 -18.92
C LEU A 22 -9.60 -9.02 -19.02
N SER A 23 -10.08 -10.16 -18.56
CA SER A 23 -11.51 -10.49 -18.49
C SER A 23 -12.24 -9.83 -17.30
N GLY A 24 -11.49 -9.18 -16.40
CA GLY A 24 -11.99 -8.51 -15.19
C GLY A 24 -10.94 -7.53 -14.63
N SER A 25 -11.16 -7.10 -13.40
CA SER A 25 -10.25 -6.19 -12.72
C SER A 25 -8.97 -6.91 -12.27
N LYS A 26 -7.81 -6.23 -12.35
CA LYS A 26 -6.52 -6.83 -11.94
C LYS A 26 -6.51 -7.27 -10.47
N GLU A 27 -7.24 -6.56 -9.63
CA GLU A 27 -7.40 -6.84 -8.21
C GLU A 27 -8.06 -8.20 -7.94
N MET A 28 -8.79 -8.70 -8.94
CA MET A 28 -9.51 -9.98 -8.91
C MET A 28 -8.73 -11.12 -9.58
N LEU A 29 -7.49 -10.89 -10.03
CA LEU A 29 -6.66 -11.96 -10.60
C LEU A 29 -6.49 -13.09 -9.58
N PRO A 30 -6.79 -14.35 -9.97
CA PRO A 30 -6.70 -15.47 -9.05
C PRO A 30 -5.24 -15.87 -8.84
N ILE A 31 -4.76 -15.71 -7.61
CA ILE A 31 -3.46 -16.19 -7.14
C ILE A 31 -3.75 -17.15 -5.99
N ASP A 32 -3.25 -18.38 -6.06
CA ASP A 32 -3.56 -19.46 -5.12
C ASP A 32 -5.08 -19.70 -4.94
N GLY A 33 -5.85 -19.50 -6.03
CA GLY A 33 -7.29 -19.68 -6.04
C GLY A 33 -8.10 -18.57 -5.36
N ARG A 34 -7.47 -17.46 -4.98
CA ARG A 34 -8.10 -16.29 -4.35
C ARG A 34 -7.76 -15.00 -5.09
N PRO A 35 -8.63 -13.96 -5.06
CA PRO A 35 -8.29 -12.65 -5.57
C PRO A 35 -6.99 -12.10 -4.97
N VAL A 36 -6.09 -11.55 -5.82
CA VAL A 36 -4.80 -11.04 -5.34
C VAL A 36 -4.94 -9.95 -4.28
N MET A 37 -6.02 -9.14 -4.32
CA MET A 37 -6.27 -8.11 -3.31
C MET A 37 -6.47 -8.66 -1.90
N ASP A 38 -6.84 -9.94 -1.74
CA ASP A 38 -7.00 -10.57 -0.44
C ASP A 38 -5.67 -10.65 0.33
N ASN A 39 -4.54 -10.68 -0.38
CA ASN A 39 -3.22 -10.67 0.23
C ASN A 39 -3.02 -9.45 1.15
N VAL A 40 -3.30 -8.25 0.68
CA VAL A 40 -3.14 -7.03 1.47
C VAL A 40 -4.23 -6.93 2.53
N ILE A 41 -5.45 -7.35 2.23
CA ILE A 41 -6.59 -7.33 3.18
C ILE A 41 -6.31 -8.21 4.39
N ASP A 42 -5.82 -9.44 4.19
CA ASP A 42 -5.50 -10.37 5.28
C ASP A 42 -4.42 -9.80 6.19
N ARG A 43 -3.39 -9.15 5.63
CA ARG A 43 -2.32 -8.49 6.39
C ARG A 43 -2.84 -7.31 7.22
N MET A 44 -3.72 -6.48 6.64
CA MET A 44 -4.36 -5.39 7.37
C MET A 44 -5.21 -5.92 8.53
N ARG A 45 -6.00 -6.99 8.30
CA ARG A 45 -6.81 -7.63 9.34
C ARG A 45 -5.95 -8.26 10.44
N THR A 46 -4.86 -8.90 10.07
CA THR A 46 -3.88 -9.48 11.03
C THR A 46 -3.27 -8.40 11.93
N ALA A 47 -3.10 -7.17 11.44
CA ALA A 47 -2.63 -6.04 12.23
C ALA A 47 -3.73 -5.35 13.07
N GLY A 48 -4.92 -5.96 13.18
CA GLY A 48 -6.01 -5.44 14.03
C GLY A 48 -6.85 -4.36 13.36
N CYS A 49 -6.82 -4.27 12.02
CA CYS A 49 -7.67 -3.33 11.29
C CYS A 49 -9.15 -3.59 11.58
N SER A 50 -9.85 -2.60 12.14
CA SER A 50 -11.27 -2.70 12.45
C SER A 50 -12.17 -2.50 11.22
N GLU A 51 -11.65 -1.86 10.19
CA GLU A 51 -12.32 -1.60 8.92
C GLU A 51 -11.30 -1.56 7.78
N VAL A 52 -11.57 -2.31 6.70
CA VAL A 52 -10.83 -2.21 5.45
C VAL A 52 -11.69 -1.49 4.42
N ARG A 53 -11.18 -0.44 3.82
CA ARG A 53 -11.81 0.41 2.83
C ARG A 53 -11.18 0.20 1.47
N VAL A 54 -11.98 -0.21 0.50
CA VAL A 54 -11.55 -0.43 -0.88
C VAL A 54 -12.09 0.70 -1.75
N VAL A 55 -11.20 1.55 -2.24
CA VAL A 55 -11.57 2.65 -3.14
C VAL A 55 -11.46 2.16 -4.57
N THR A 56 -12.61 2.08 -5.24
CA THR A 56 -12.69 1.55 -6.61
C THR A 56 -13.63 2.36 -7.49
N ARG A 57 -13.57 2.13 -8.80
CA ARG A 57 -14.48 2.76 -9.76
C ARG A 57 -15.82 2.03 -9.79
N PRO A 58 -16.95 2.75 -10.03
CA PRO A 58 -18.27 2.12 -10.15
C PRO A 58 -18.34 1.04 -11.22
N GLU A 59 -17.50 1.12 -12.25
CA GLU A 59 -17.46 0.17 -13.37
C GLU A 59 -16.80 -1.18 -13.01
N LYS A 60 -16.00 -1.21 -11.93
CA LYS A 60 -15.37 -2.44 -11.44
C LYS A 60 -16.32 -3.23 -10.55
N THR A 61 -17.37 -3.77 -11.17
CA THR A 61 -18.45 -4.47 -10.48
C THR A 61 -17.99 -5.74 -9.77
N ASP A 62 -16.95 -6.39 -10.28
CA ASP A 62 -16.31 -7.57 -9.68
C ASP A 62 -15.59 -7.21 -8.36
N VAL A 63 -14.83 -6.12 -8.32
CA VAL A 63 -14.17 -5.62 -7.09
C VAL A 63 -15.22 -5.21 -6.06
N ILE A 64 -16.31 -4.55 -6.50
CA ILE A 64 -17.40 -4.13 -5.62
C ILE A 64 -18.07 -5.36 -4.99
N ALA A 65 -18.46 -6.34 -5.81
CA ALA A 65 -19.13 -7.55 -5.33
C ALA A 65 -18.26 -8.31 -4.33
N HIS A 66 -16.97 -8.48 -4.63
CA HIS A 66 -16.03 -9.14 -3.73
C HIS A 66 -15.84 -8.37 -2.42
N GLY A 67 -15.67 -7.04 -2.51
CA GLY A 67 -15.55 -6.18 -1.32
C GLY A 67 -16.76 -6.29 -0.38
N ASP A 68 -17.98 -6.28 -0.94
CA ASP A 68 -19.21 -6.48 -0.18
C ASP A 68 -19.26 -7.90 0.45
N GLU A 69 -18.88 -8.94 -0.30
CA GLU A 69 -18.84 -10.34 0.18
C GLU A 69 -17.91 -10.52 1.39
N ILE A 70 -16.72 -9.93 1.34
CA ILE A 70 -15.73 -10.06 2.42
C ILE A 70 -15.92 -9.03 3.56
N GLY A 71 -16.96 -8.20 3.51
CA GLY A 71 -17.28 -7.21 4.52
C GLY A 71 -16.33 -6.01 4.56
N ALA A 72 -15.74 -5.64 3.42
CA ALA A 72 -14.99 -4.40 3.27
C ALA A 72 -15.95 -3.22 3.01
N THR A 73 -15.55 -2.02 3.41
CA THR A 73 -16.26 -0.79 3.03
C THR A 73 -15.87 -0.37 1.62
N VAL A 74 -16.75 -0.57 0.65
CA VAL A 74 -16.48 -0.20 -0.74
C VAL A 74 -16.81 1.27 -1.00
N ILE A 75 -15.81 2.06 -1.36
CA ILE A 75 -15.92 3.47 -1.72
C ILE A 75 -15.84 3.61 -3.24
N ARG A 76 -16.97 3.99 -3.84
CA ARG A 76 -17.09 4.18 -5.29
C ARG A 76 -16.71 5.61 -5.65
N ALA A 77 -15.59 5.77 -6.37
CA ALA A 77 -15.06 7.07 -6.75
C ALA A 77 -14.36 7.01 -8.13
N HIS A 78 -14.08 8.18 -8.70
CA HIS A 78 -13.32 8.32 -9.94
C HIS A 78 -11.99 9.09 -9.70
N PRO A 79 -11.11 8.57 -8.83
CA PRO A 79 -9.84 9.24 -8.57
C PRO A 79 -8.98 9.24 -9.84
N LYS A 80 -8.21 10.30 -10.02
CA LYS A 80 -7.24 10.44 -11.12
C LYS A 80 -5.89 9.87 -10.75
N THR A 81 -5.56 9.91 -9.46
CA THR A 81 -4.27 9.46 -8.92
C THR A 81 -4.44 8.48 -7.76
N PRO A 82 -3.41 7.71 -7.41
CA PRO A 82 -3.40 6.92 -6.17
C PRO A 82 -3.56 7.80 -4.92
N GLY A 83 -2.96 9.00 -4.90
CA GLY A 83 -3.13 9.95 -3.78
C GLY A 83 -4.59 10.33 -3.56
N GLU A 84 -5.33 10.66 -4.63
CA GLU A 84 -6.78 10.93 -4.56
C GLU A 84 -7.56 9.69 -4.09
N SER A 85 -7.14 8.48 -4.48
CA SER A 85 -7.76 7.23 -4.02
C SER A 85 -7.61 7.08 -2.51
N PHE A 86 -6.40 7.23 -1.98
CA PHE A 86 -6.16 7.13 -0.55
C PHE A 86 -6.91 8.22 0.24
N ALA A 87 -6.92 9.47 -0.25
CA ALA A 87 -7.67 10.55 0.37
C ALA A 87 -9.18 10.26 0.44
N ALA A 88 -9.77 9.72 -0.64
CA ALA A 88 -11.16 9.30 -0.64
C ALA A 88 -11.42 8.18 0.39
N GLY A 89 -10.48 7.23 0.51
CA GLY A 89 -10.54 6.16 1.50
C GLY A 89 -10.43 6.64 2.93
N MET A 90 -9.71 7.72 3.17
CA MET A 90 -9.52 8.31 4.52
C MET A 90 -10.66 9.23 4.96
N ALA A 91 -11.61 9.54 4.09
CA ALA A 91 -12.70 10.46 4.41
C ALA A 91 -13.47 10.02 5.68
N GLY A 92 -13.66 10.96 6.61
CA GLY A 92 -14.38 10.71 7.87
C GLY A 92 -13.60 9.95 8.95
N LEU A 93 -12.32 9.61 8.73
CA LEU A 93 -11.43 9.13 9.79
C LEU A 93 -10.99 10.29 10.68
N ALA A 94 -10.82 10.03 11.98
CA ALA A 94 -10.33 11.03 12.93
C ALA A 94 -8.82 11.29 12.72
N PRO A 95 -8.30 12.49 13.05
CA PRO A 95 -6.88 12.83 12.86
C PRO A 95 -5.91 11.85 13.54
N GLU A 96 -6.31 11.27 14.68
CA GLU A 96 -5.49 10.34 15.47
C GLU A 96 -5.69 8.87 15.09
N ASP A 97 -6.64 8.54 14.20
CA ASP A 97 -6.79 7.18 13.70
C ASP A 97 -5.51 6.74 12.96
N ILE A 98 -5.19 5.46 13.06
CA ILE A 98 -4.08 4.85 12.31
C ILE A 98 -4.62 4.37 10.97
N VAL A 99 -3.98 4.81 9.90
CA VAL A 99 -4.31 4.40 8.53
C VAL A 99 -3.22 3.47 8.01
N LEU A 100 -3.63 2.29 7.54
CA LEU A 100 -2.79 1.37 6.79
C LEU A 100 -2.99 1.60 5.29
N ILE A 101 -1.92 1.90 4.57
CA ILE A 101 -1.91 2.08 3.12
C ILE A 101 -1.42 0.79 2.47
N GLY A 102 -2.17 0.27 1.49
CA GLY A 102 -1.81 -0.93 0.76
C GLY A 102 -2.21 -0.91 -0.71
N TRP A 103 -1.50 -1.72 -1.49
CA TRP A 103 -1.72 -1.89 -2.92
C TRP A 103 -2.45 -3.21 -3.19
N PRO A 104 -3.52 -3.22 -4.00
CA PRO A 104 -4.39 -4.39 -4.18
C PRO A 104 -3.77 -5.48 -5.04
N ASP A 105 -2.68 -5.21 -5.71
CA ASP A 105 -2.03 -6.04 -6.72
C ASP A 105 -0.63 -6.48 -6.31
N THR A 106 -0.34 -6.51 -5.00
CA THR A 106 0.96 -6.90 -4.47
C THR A 106 0.89 -8.17 -3.64
N ILE A 107 1.93 -8.99 -3.77
CA ILE A 107 2.14 -10.21 -2.98
C ILE A 107 3.45 -10.05 -2.23
N TRP A 108 3.44 -10.24 -0.92
CA TRP A 108 4.60 -10.09 -0.08
C TRP A 108 4.47 -10.81 1.27
N GLU A 109 5.57 -10.99 1.95
CA GLU A 109 5.72 -11.61 3.27
C GLU A 109 6.31 -10.60 4.27
N PRO A 110 6.10 -10.78 5.58
CA PRO A 110 5.25 -11.78 6.23
C PRO A 110 3.78 -11.35 6.32
N LEU A 111 2.89 -12.27 6.73
CA LEU A 111 1.46 -11.98 6.95
C LEU A 111 1.26 -10.88 8.01
N GLU A 112 2.10 -10.87 9.04
CA GLU A 112 2.10 -9.91 10.15
C GLU A 112 2.80 -8.58 9.82
N GLY A 113 3.15 -8.33 8.55
CA GLY A 113 4.01 -7.21 8.18
C GLY A 113 3.51 -5.84 8.58
N TYR A 114 2.20 -5.60 8.67
CA TYR A 114 1.68 -4.33 9.20
C TYR A 114 1.80 -4.20 10.73
N VAL A 115 1.95 -5.30 11.48
CA VAL A 115 2.01 -5.25 12.95
C VAL A 115 3.14 -4.34 13.45
N PRO A 116 4.42 -4.50 13.00
CA PRO A 116 5.49 -3.61 13.46
C PRO A 116 5.31 -2.16 12.99
N LEU A 117 4.62 -1.90 11.87
CA LEU A 117 4.31 -0.54 11.45
C LEU A 117 3.30 0.12 12.39
N VAL A 118 2.24 -0.61 12.76
CA VAL A 118 1.25 -0.14 13.74
C VAL A 118 1.93 0.15 15.08
N GLN A 119 2.76 -0.76 15.56
CA GLN A 119 3.50 -0.58 16.80
C GLN A 119 4.37 0.69 16.78
N ALA A 120 5.11 0.94 15.70
CA ALA A 120 5.91 2.14 15.55
C ALA A 120 5.04 3.42 15.65
N VAL A 121 3.85 3.42 15.05
CA VAL A 121 2.92 4.57 15.13
C VAL A 121 2.31 4.70 16.53
N GLU A 122 1.99 3.61 17.21
CA GLU A 122 1.51 3.62 18.60
C GLU A 122 2.57 4.12 19.57
N GLU A 123 3.85 3.82 19.31
CA GLU A 123 5.02 4.30 20.06
C GLU A 123 5.37 5.77 19.79
N GLY A 124 4.63 6.44 18.90
CA GLY A 124 4.74 7.88 18.67
C GLY A 124 5.34 8.30 17.34
N ARG A 125 5.64 7.38 16.42
CA ARG A 125 5.98 7.75 15.05
C ARG A 125 4.74 8.25 14.31
N GLU A 126 4.88 9.29 13.50
CA GLU A 126 3.77 9.80 12.69
C GLU A 126 3.52 8.91 11.47
N ILE A 127 4.60 8.40 10.84
CA ILE A 127 4.56 7.57 9.64
C ILE A 127 5.62 6.48 9.75
N ALA A 128 5.23 5.23 9.50
CA ALA A 128 6.09 4.08 9.33
C ALA A 128 5.91 3.49 7.93
N LEU A 129 6.99 3.32 7.18
CA LEU A 129 7.00 2.71 5.86
C LEU A 129 7.53 1.27 5.94
N GLY A 130 6.76 0.31 5.43
CA GLY A 130 7.17 -1.08 5.29
C GLY A 130 8.07 -1.24 4.06
N LEU A 131 9.29 -1.73 4.29
CA LEU A 131 10.33 -1.80 3.28
C LEU A 131 10.57 -3.23 2.82
N PHE A 132 10.81 -3.34 1.53
CA PHE A 132 11.12 -4.60 0.86
C PHE A 132 12.42 -4.47 0.07
N GLU A 133 13.27 -5.48 0.15
CA GLU A 133 14.47 -5.54 -0.67
C GLU A 133 14.14 -6.23 -2.00
N THR A 134 14.38 -5.54 -3.12
CA THR A 134 14.12 -6.07 -4.47
C THR A 134 15.25 -5.72 -5.43
N PRO A 135 15.54 -6.60 -6.41
CA PRO A 135 16.44 -6.26 -7.52
C PRO A 135 15.76 -5.42 -8.62
N ASP A 136 14.42 -5.36 -8.64
CA ASP A 136 13.64 -4.63 -9.66
C ASP A 136 13.40 -3.18 -9.22
N LEU A 137 14.40 -2.33 -9.43
CA LEU A 137 14.43 -0.95 -8.94
C LEU A 137 14.03 0.10 -9.97
N GLU A 138 14.01 -0.25 -11.26
CA GLU A 138 13.80 0.73 -12.36
C GLU A 138 12.46 1.50 -12.28
N ARG A 139 11.46 0.90 -11.63
CA ARG A 139 10.11 1.46 -11.52
C ARG A 139 9.69 1.77 -10.10
N SER A 140 10.62 1.64 -9.17
CA SER A 140 10.35 1.71 -7.73
C SER A 140 10.92 2.98 -7.12
N ASP A 141 10.27 3.48 -6.08
CA ASP A 141 10.81 4.55 -5.25
C ASP A 141 11.74 3.91 -4.22
N VAL A 142 13.03 4.24 -4.31
CA VAL A 142 14.10 3.65 -3.53
C VAL A 142 14.39 4.48 -2.29
N LEU A 143 14.61 3.84 -1.14
CA LEU A 143 14.82 4.52 0.12
C LEU A 143 16.21 4.32 0.68
N SER A 144 16.68 5.36 1.38
CA SER A 144 17.84 5.31 2.27
C SER A 144 17.38 5.58 3.69
N PHE A 145 17.93 4.85 4.67
CA PHE A 145 17.65 5.04 6.10
C PHE A 145 18.91 4.75 6.93
N ASP A 146 18.94 5.27 8.13
CA ASP A 146 20.05 5.10 9.07
C ASP A 146 19.83 3.92 10.04
N ASP A 147 20.82 3.64 10.88
CA ASP A 147 20.80 2.53 11.85
C ASP A 147 19.68 2.68 12.91
N SER A 148 19.15 3.88 13.10
CA SER A 148 18.00 4.12 13.99
C SER A 148 16.65 3.83 13.33
N GLY A 149 16.64 3.51 12.02
CA GLY A 149 15.45 3.32 11.21
C GLY A 149 14.85 4.64 10.69
N ARG A 150 15.52 5.79 10.87
CA ARG A 150 15.06 7.05 10.30
C ARG A 150 15.32 7.05 8.79
N ILE A 151 14.30 7.37 7.99
CA ILE A 151 14.44 7.53 6.53
C ILE A 151 15.19 8.83 6.25
N THR A 152 16.29 8.72 5.53
CA THR A 152 17.19 9.83 5.18
C THR A 152 17.01 10.33 3.76
N GLY A 153 16.31 9.56 2.93
CA GLY A 153 15.98 9.97 1.56
C GLY A 153 15.02 9.01 0.89
N ILE A 154 14.16 9.56 0.03
CA ILE A 154 13.28 8.81 -0.87
C ILE A 154 13.58 9.27 -2.29
N HIS A 155 14.06 8.36 -3.12
CA HIS A 155 14.52 8.62 -4.47
C HIS A 155 13.48 8.09 -5.46
N ILE A 156 12.80 9.00 -6.15
CA ILE A 156 11.72 8.64 -7.08
C ILE A 156 12.32 8.08 -8.36
N LYS A 157 12.18 6.77 -8.56
CA LYS A 157 12.63 6.03 -9.77
C LYS A 157 14.03 6.45 -10.23
N PRO A 158 15.05 6.39 -9.37
CA PRO A 158 16.38 6.91 -9.67
C PRO A 158 17.07 6.06 -10.74
N ALA A 159 17.81 6.72 -11.66
CA ALA A 159 18.61 6.01 -12.66
C ALA A 159 19.77 5.22 -12.02
N GLU A 160 20.30 5.72 -10.90
CA GLU A 160 21.33 5.05 -10.09
C GLU A 160 20.78 4.91 -8.67
N PRO A 161 20.17 3.75 -8.35
CA PRO A 161 19.56 3.52 -7.03
C PRO A 161 20.62 3.48 -5.92
N PRO A 162 20.47 4.26 -4.82
CA PRO A 162 21.43 4.26 -3.72
C PRO A 162 21.32 3.03 -2.81
N SER A 163 20.26 2.26 -2.94
CA SER A 163 20.02 1.04 -2.17
C SER A 163 19.15 0.07 -2.95
N THR A 164 18.82 -1.10 -2.37
CA THR A 164 17.89 -2.08 -2.91
C THR A 164 16.52 -2.06 -2.19
N TRP A 165 16.33 -1.11 -1.27
CA TRP A 165 15.12 -1.01 -0.48
C TRP A 165 14.08 -0.10 -1.14
N ILE A 166 12.86 -0.64 -1.27
CA ILE A 166 11.67 0.09 -1.72
C ILE A 166 10.62 0.11 -0.62
N TRP A 167 9.71 1.07 -0.65
CA TRP A 167 8.52 1.00 0.19
C TRP A 167 7.38 0.31 -0.57
N GLY A 168 6.55 -0.46 0.15
CA GLY A 168 5.42 -1.17 -0.44
C GLY A 168 4.14 -1.03 0.35
N CYS A 169 4.22 -0.64 1.61
CA CYS A 169 3.07 -0.40 2.48
C CYS A 169 3.42 0.66 3.54
N ALA A 170 2.41 1.22 4.19
CA ALA A 170 2.61 2.22 5.23
C ALA A 170 1.58 2.11 6.34
N ALA A 171 1.96 2.55 7.55
CA ALA A 171 1.04 2.92 8.63
C ALA A 171 1.34 4.35 9.05
N ALA A 172 0.29 5.16 9.28
CA ALA A 172 0.46 6.55 9.65
C ALA A 172 -0.70 7.05 10.51
N ARG A 173 -0.47 8.10 11.32
CA ARG A 173 -1.58 8.90 11.83
C ARG A 173 -2.30 9.54 10.66
N ARG A 174 -3.63 9.53 10.68
CA ARG A 174 -4.43 10.08 9.57
C ARG A 174 -4.05 11.53 9.25
N ARG A 175 -3.79 12.37 10.28
CA ARG A 175 -3.37 13.76 10.11
C ARG A 175 -2.03 13.91 9.37
N ALA A 176 -1.13 12.95 9.52
CA ALA A 176 0.17 12.97 8.87
C ALA A 176 0.09 12.70 7.36
N LEU A 177 -1.09 12.30 6.87
CA LEU A 177 -1.40 12.05 5.46
C LEU A 177 -2.21 13.19 4.82
N ASP A 178 -2.40 14.32 5.53
CA ASP A 178 -3.07 15.49 4.97
C ASP A 178 -2.25 16.08 3.80
N GLY A 179 -2.89 16.19 2.66
CA GLY A 179 -2.24 16.68 1.42
C GLY A 179 -1.77 15.57 0.47
N LEU A 180 -1.90 14.29 0.85
CA LEU A 180 -1.52 13.17 -0.02
C LEU A 180 -2.21 13.23 -1.40
N GLU A 181 -3.43 13.78 -1.47
CA GLU A 181 -4.19 13.95 -2.72
C GLU A 181 -3.58 14.95 -3.71
N ARG A 182 -2.63 15.78 -3.26
CA ARG A 182 -1.97 16.79 -4.13
C ARG A 182 -0.88 16.16 -5.00
N GLU A 183 -0.41 15.00 -4.59
CA GLU A 183 0.66 14.28 -5.28
C GLU A 183 0.10 13.20 -6.21
N GLU A 184 0.70 13.10 -7.40
CA GLU A 184 0.36 12.03 -8.33
C GLU A 184 0.70 10.65 -7.74
N TRP A 185 1.85 10.58 -7.04
CA TRP A 185 2.38 9.37 -6.42
C TRP A 185 2.62 9.55 -4.93
N PRO A 186 2.18 8.63 -4.07
CA PRO A 186 2.44 8.70 -2.63
C PRO A 186 3.92 8.77 -2.26
N GLY A 187 4.81 8.17 -3.05
CA GLY A 187 6.25 8.29 -2.84
C GLY A 187 6.76 9.73 -2.93
N SER A 188 6.20 10.55 -3.84
CA SER A 188 6.53 11.98 -3.94
C SER A 188 6.10 12.73 -2.67
N PHE A 189 4.92 12.43 -2.15
CA PHE A 189 4.44 12.99 -0.89
C PHE A 189 5.37 12.65 0.28
N PHE A 190 5.74 11.39 0.44
CA PHE A 190 6.67 10.98 1.50
C PHE A 190 8.06 11.60 1.32
N ASN A 191 8.52 11.78 0.06
CA ASN A 191 9.77 12.48 -0.22
C ASN A 191 9.71 13.95 0.20
N GLU A 192 8.63 14.66 -0.10
CA GLU A 192 8.43 16.04 0.35
C GLU A 192 8.45 16.14 1.87
N LEU A 193 7.74 15.27 2.57
CA LEU A 193 7.76 15.20 4.03
C LEU A 193 9.18 14.97 4.58
N CYS A 194 9.93 14.03 3.98
CA CYS A 194 11.31 13.75 4.36
C CYS A 194 12.21 14.98 4.18
N GLN A 195 12.12 15.68 3.05
CA GLN A 195 12.87 16.90 2.75
C GLN A 195 12.53 18.05 3.72
N ASN A 196 11.27 18.11 4.18
CA ASN A 196 10.80 19.07 5.18
C ASN A 196 11.15 18.67 6.62
N GLY A 197 11.91 17.60 6.82
CA GLY A 197 12.41 17.15 8.13
C GLY A 197 11.40 16.40 8.98
N VAL A 198 10.27 15.96 8.41
CA VAL A 198 9.33 15.05 9.09
C VAL A 198 10.02 13.71 9.34
N ASP A 199 9.86 13.17 10.56
CA ASP A 199 10.45 11.90 10.96
C ASP A 199 9.64 10.73 10.37
N LEU A 200 10.15 10.17 9.28
CA LEU A 200 9.64 8.96 8.64
C LEU A 200 10.44 7.76 9.12
N TYR A 201 9.76 6.69 9.51
CA TYR A 201 10.38 5.50 10.08
C TYR A 201 10.36 4.32 9.12
N ALA A 202 11.52 3.69 8.92
CA ALA A 202 11.71 2.52 8.08
C ALA A 202 11.47 1.23 8.89
N VAL A 203 10.65 0.34 8.39
CA VAL A 203 10.42 -1.00 8.94
C VAL A 203 10.80 -2.02 7.87
N PRO A 204 12.04 -2.55 7.86
CA PRO A 204 12.42 -3.63 6.95
C PRO A 204 11.57 -4.88 7.21
N LEU A 205 10.91 -5.39 6.19
CA LEU A 205 10.01 -6.53 6.30
C LEU A 205 10.60 -7.79 5.66
N SER A 206 10.85 -7.76 4.35
CA SER A 206 11.15 -8.97 3.61
C SER A 206 11.87 -8.70 2.29
N ARG A 207 12.43 -9.77 1.69
CA ARG A 207 12.88 -9.81 0.28
C ARG A 207 11.82 -10.37 -0.67
N ALA A 208 10.72 -10.85 -0.13
CA ALA A 208 9.62 -11.39 -0.92
C ALA A 208 8.61 -10.27 -1.23
N TRP A 209 8.79 -9.63 -2.37
CA TRP A 209 7.90 -8.60 -2.90
C TRP A 209 7.64 -8.84 -4.37
N LEU A 210 6.37 -8.80 -4.78
CA LEU A 210 5.95 -8.89 -6.17
C LEU A 210 4.77 -7.95 -6.44
N ASP A 211 4.95 -7.00 -7.34
CA ASP A 211 3.89 -6.17 -7.92
C ASP A 211 3.37 -6.80 -9.22
N ILE A 212 2.07 -7.08 -9.29
CA ILE A 212 1.42 -7.62 -10.49
C ILE A 212 0.97 -6.46 -11.38
N GLY A 213 1.94 -5.79 -11.97
CA GLY A 213 1.72 -4.66 -12.86
C GLY A 213 1.95 -4.96 -14.35
N THR A 214 2.56 -6.11 -14.69
CA THR A 214 2.90 -6.54 -16.06
C THR A 214 2.56 -8.01 -16.29
N LYS A 215 2.57 -8.47 -17.55
CA LYS A 215 2.35 -9.89 -17.88
C LYS A 215 3.44 -10.77 -17.28
N GLU A 216 4.70 -10.32 -17.32
CA GLU A 216 5.83 -11.03 -16.76
C GLU A 216 5.70 -11.20 -15.24
N SER A 217 5.27 -10.15 -14.52
CA SER A 217 5.07 -10.27 -13.07
C SER A 217 3.87 -11.16 -12.73
N LEU A 218 2.83 -11.18 -13.55
CA LEU A 218 1.70 -12.11 -13.40
C LEU A 218 2.15 -13.58 -13.60
N GLU A 219 2.92 -13.86 -14.65
CA GLU A 219 3.48 -15.20 -14.90
C GLU A 219 4.36 -15.67 -13.74
N ARG A 220 5.18 -14.77 -13.17
CA ARG A 220 5.98 -15.06 -11.97
C ARG A 220 5.11 -15.39 -10.75
N ALA A 221 4.01 -14.64 -10.54
CA ALA A 221 3.08 -14.91 -9.46
C ALA A 221 2.46 -16.30 -9.59
N LEU A 222 1.95 -16.65 -10.78
CA LEU A 222 1.33 -17.95 -11.05
C LEU A 222 2.33 -19.11 -10.91
N ALA A 223 3.57 -18.96 -11.39
CA ALA A 223 4.60 -19.98 -11.24
C ALA A 223 5.06 -20.21 -9.79
N SER A 224 4.89 -19.22 -8.92
CA SER A 224 5.19 -19.35 -7.48
C SER A 224 4.11 -20.11 -6.72
N SER A 225 2.87 -20.05 -7.20
CA SER A 225 1.67 -20.72 -6.63
C SER A 225 1.63 -22.24 -6.88
N GLU A 226 2.40 -22.72 -7.86
CA GLU A 226 2.44 -24.16 -8.21
C GLU A 226 3.48 -24.96 -7.39
N ARG A 227 4.19 -24.34 -6.47
CA ARG A 227 5.24 -24.93 -5.63
C ARG A 227 4.82 -25.04 -4.18
#